data_330d0a4acf0d0bac7318f68e94d84493
#
_entry.id   330d0a4acf0d0bac7318f68e94d84493
#
_cell.length_a   1.000
_cell.length_b   1.000
_cell.length_c   1.000
_cell.angle_alpha   90.00
_cell.angle_beta   90.00
_cell.angle_gamma   90.00
#
_symmetry.space_group_name_H-M   'P 1'
#
loop_
_entity.id
_entity.type
_entity.pdbx_description
1 polymer ?
#
loop_
_entity_poly.entity_id
_entity_poly.type
_entity_poly.pdbx_seq_one_letter_code
_entity_poly.pdbx_strand_id
1 'polypeptide(L)'
;MKLILLDTEKFCRLNMLKEVTNPIVLDRGYTPTSDGLLSTYIFGTSTKDRKSTFAYIDLHCNVFHPVIYKYIRRMDNRVEGIIAGRIRVRIDSKTGYLVNDDEGSTGIDFLYNNWNKIKWPKNESKMRSDTIDLLAAYTKNEIFMSKQIVCPAFYRDVNLQSSKSGRPSIHKINRPYSKLIQLAGTLDNGDFAFNLNYTKFMIQKTTIEIYDYFKNRIEKKRGLIKQNLLGKSTDYGARLVITNEEFIYNSVEEMPTSFYKTGVPVSYCMAMAAPFFTGWIQNFFIREFEDYQYKYPGYDVENKKPIYVELEDPRIQFSDEVVHEMMEEYLHSYEHRFDPIYLKTKDKRFPKITFRFKGYSVADPEFDPHDPEKLLSQRPFTLTDLMYLAAVNICEDKHIYITRYPMSDHLGIFPCGIAVLSTTVTEKMMIDGKEYPFYPKVEVGKSSANAFKEVLTLSNCYLKALGGDYDGGICRHVA
;
A
#
# COMPACT_ATOMS: atom_id res chain seq x y z
N MET A 1 20.14 26.07 -10.33
CA MET A 1 20.01 24.81 -11.10
C MET A 1 18.82 24.95 -12.05
N LYS A 2 19.00 24.85 -13.36
CA LYS A 2 17.91 24.94 -14.35
C LYS A 2 17.19 23.59 -14.41
N LEU A 3 15.86 23.58 -14.28
CA LEU A 3 15.05 22.38 -14.51
C LEU A 3 14.88 22.19 -16.02
N ILE A 4 14.95 20.96 -16.49
CA ILE A 4 14.64 20.63 -17.88
C ILE A 4 13.11 20.59 -18.01
N LEU A 5 12.54 21.49 -18.80
CA LEU A 5 11.12 21.52 -19.11
C LEU A 5 10.86 20.79 -20.43
N LEU A 6 9.68 20.18 -20.53
CA LEU A 6 9.27 19.52 -21.77
C LEU A 6 8.91 20.56 -22.83
N ASP A 7 9.70 20.62 -23.91
CA ASP A 7 9.33 21.33 -25.12
C ASP A 7 8.26 20.51 -25.87
N THR A 8 7.00 20.91 -25.70
CA THR A 8 5.86 20.17 -26.23
C THR A 8 5.79 20.20 -27.76
N GLU A 9 6.22 21.28 -28.40
CA GLU A 9 6.23 21.39 -29.88
C GLU A 9 7.30 20.46 -30.47
N LYS A 10 8.50 20.52 -29.92
CA LYS A 10 9.59 19.63 -30.33
C LYS A 10 9.23 18.17 -30.11
N PHE A 11 8.64 17.86 -28.97
CA PHE A 11 8.20 16.50 -28.65
C PHE A 11 7.15 15.97 -29.60
N CYS A 12 6.12 16.78 -29.92
CA CYS A 12 5.09 16.42 -30.91
C CYS A 12 5.68 16.15 -32.29
N ARG A 13 6.58 17.02 -32.75
CA ARG A 13 7.22 16.92 -34.07
C ARG A 13 8.13 15.70 -34.18
N LEU A 14 9.01 15.48 -33.19
CA LEU A 14 9.96 14.36 -33.20
C LEU A 14 9.28 13.00 -33.15
N ASN A 15 8.16 12.90 -32.45
CA ASN A 15 7.41 11.65 -32.30
C ASN A 15 6.24 11.54 -33.28
N MET A 16 6.07 12.49 -34.21
CA MET A 16 4.97 12.53 -35.20
C MET A 16 3.60 12.28 -34.55
N LEU A 17 3.34 12.97 -33.42
CA LEU A 17 2.11 12.77 -32.67
C LEU A 17 0.91 13.25 -33.47
N LYS A 18 -0.22 12.54 -33.32
CA LYS A 18 -1.50 12.92 -33.88
C LYS A 18 -2.26 13.84 -32.94
N GLU A 19 -3.07 14.71 -33.52
CA GLU A 19 -3.92 15.62 -32.78
C GLU A 19 -5.22 14.94 -32.34
N VAL A 20 -5.70 15.32 -31.14
CA VAL A 20 -7.02 14.94 -30.64
C VAL A 20 -7.91 16.17 -30.70
N THR A 21 -8.96 16.11 -31.51
CA THR A 21 -9.84 17.27 -31.78
C THR A 21 -11.25 17.10 -31.21
N ASN A 22 -11.68 15.87 -30.97
CA ASN A 22 -13.04 15.61 -30.51
C ASN A 22 -13.12 15.52 -28.97
N PRO A 23 -13.91 16.37 -28.32
CA PRO A 23 -14.12 16.35 -26.87
C PRO A 23 -14.95 15.17 -26.38
N ILE A 24 -15.69 14.48 -27.28
CA ILE A 24 -16.52 13.33 -26.95
C ILE A 24 -15.62 12.10 -26.81
N VAL A 25 -15.59 11.51 -25.62
CA VAL A 25 -14.75 10.36 -25.31
C VAL A 25 -15.35 9.05 -25.89
N LEU A 26 -16.66 8.89 -25.71
CA LEU A 26 -17.45 7.78 -26.24
C LEU A 26 -18.72 8.33 -26.88
N ASP A 27 -19.13 7.77 -27.99
CA ASP A 27 -20.40 8.11 -28.63
C ASP A 27 -21.61 7.52 -27.87
N ARG A 28 -22.81 7.68 -28.43
CA ARG A 28 -24.05 7.14 -27.84
C ARG A 28 -24.09 5.61 -27.79
N GLY A 29 -23.32 4.95 -28.63
CA GLY A 29 -23.14 3.47 -28.67
C GLY A 29 -21.99 2.99 -27.77
N TYR A 30 -21.40 3.85 -26.97
CA TYR A 30 -20.23 3.58 -26.14
C TYR A 30 -18.98 3.18 -26.92
N THR A 31 -18.87 3.58 -28.19
CA THR A 31 -17.70 3.37 -29.02
C THR A 31 -16.78 4.59 -28.99
N PRO A 32 -15.44 4.43 -29.04
CA PRO A 32 -14.50 5.55 -29.14
C PRO A 32 -14.67 6.30 -30.45
N THR A 33 -14.71 7.62 -30.40
CA THR A 33 -14.74 8.45 -31.62
C THR A 33 -13.39 8.38 -32.35
N SER A 34 -13.39 8.57 -33.70
CA SER A 34 -12.19 8.39 -34.54
C SER A 34 -11.06 9.36 -34.24
N ASP A 35 -11.41 10.55 -33.80
CA ASP A 35 -10.53 11.70 -33.51
C ASP A 35 -10.54 12.09 -32.03
N GLY A 36 -11.13 11.22 -31.18
CA GLY A 36 -11.29 11.45 -29.74
C GLY A 36 -10.17 10.88 -28.88
N LEU A 37 -10.34 11.11 -27.59
CA LEU A 37 -9.36 10.74 -26.55
C LEU A 37 -9.09 9.24 -26.44
N LEU A 38 -10.00 8.35 -26.85
CA LEU A 38 -9.82 6.89 -26.84
C LEU A 38 -9.73 6.28 -28.24
N SER A 39 -9.56 7.10 -29.27
CA SER A 39 -9.47 6.69 -30.67
C SER A 39 -8.46 5.59 -30.90
N THR A 40 -8.89 4.54 -31.57
CA THR A 40 -8.00 3.45 -32.03
C THR A 40 -7.13 3.90 -33.21
N TYR A 41 -7.59 4.88 -34.01
CA TYR A 41 -6.81 5.47 -35.08
C TYR A 41 -5.63 6.30 -34.58
N ILE A 42 -5.79 6.99 -33.44
CA ILE A 42 -4.75 7.82 -32.83
C ILE A 42 -3.83 6.94 -31.96
N PHE A 43 -4.38 6.13 -31.08
CA PHE A 43 -3.64 5.41 -30.04
C PHE A 43 -3.33 3.94 -30.36
N GLY A 44 -3.77 3.47 -31.54
CA GLY A 44 -3.61 2.08 -31.96
C GLY A 44 -4.65 1.11 -31.35
N THR A 45 -4.67 -0.10 -31.90
CA THR A 45 -5.56 -1.19 -31.48
C THR A 45 -4.89 -2.18 -30.52
N SER A 46 -3.57 -2.39 -30.66
CA SER A 46 -2.84 -3.33 -29.82
C SER A 46 -2.58 -2.74 -28.42
N THR A 47 -2.49 -3.60 -27.42
CA THR A 47 -2.14 -3.20 -26.04
C THR A 47 -0.78 -2.49 -25.99
N LYS A 48 0.17 -2.91 -26.85
CA LYS A 48 1.49 -2.28 -26.93
C LYS A 48 1.38 -0.84 -27.43
N ASP A 49 0.64 -0.60 -28.52
CA ASP A 49 0.46 0.74 -29.06
C ASP A 49 -0.29 1.64 -28.08
N ARG A 50 -1.37 1.13 -27.48
CA ARG A 50 -2.17 1.88 -26.48
C ARG A 50 -1.37 2.24 -25.23
N LYS A 51 -0.30 1.54 -24.90
CA LYS A 51 0.63 1.87 -23.79
C LYS A 51 1.69 2.88 -24.15
N SER A 52 2.11 2.96 -25.40
CA SER A 52 3.27 3.74 -25.84
C SER A 52 2.93 4.98 -26.66
N THR A 53 1.75 5.03 -27.29
CA THR A 53 1.38 6.12 -28.18
C THR A 53 0.82 7.31 -27.41
N PHE A 54 1.51 8.44 -27.51
CA PHE A 54 1.06 9.75 -27.07
C PHE A 54 0.30 10.48 -28.20
N ALA A 55 -0.46 11.49 -27.84
CA ALA A 55 -1.09 12.42 -28.74
C ALA A 55 -0.98 13.84 -28.20
N TYR A 56 -1.51 14.83 -28.89
CA TYR A 56 -1.55 16.20 -28.38
C TYR A 56 -2.90 16.87 -28.66
N ILE A 57 -3.17 17.93 -27.90
CA ILE A 57 -4.25 18.89 -28.12
C ILE A 57 -3.60 20.22 -28.48
N ASP A 58 -3.98 20.84 -29.62
CA ASP A 58 -3.59 22.22 -29.92
C ASP A 58 -4.42 23.17 -29.06
N LEU A 59 -3.75 24.09 -28.40
CA LEU A 59 -4.43 25.06 -27.50
C LEU A 59 -4.92 26.32 -28.22
N HIS A 60 -4.52 26.50 -29.44
CA HIS A 60 -4.76 27.72 -30.25
C HIS A 60 -4.39 29.03 -29.53
N CYS A 61 -3.59 28.95 -28.49
CA CYS A 61 -3.01 30.06 -27.75
C CYS A 61 -1.75 29.63 -26.99
N ASN A 62 -0.95 30.61 -26.60
CA ASN A 62 0.21 30.37 -25.76
C ASN A 62 -0.17 30.48 -24.29
N VAL A 63 0.10 29.44 -23.51
CA VAL A 63 -0.10 29.41 -22.05
C VAL A 63 1.23 29.17 -21.34
N PHE A 64 1.35 29.59 -20.10
CA PHE A 64 2.54 29.28 -19.31
C PHE A 64 2.67 27.78 -19.05
N HIS A 65 3.91 27.27 -19.15
CA HIS A 65 4.21 25.95 -18.67
C HIS A 65 3.80 25.81 -17.18
N PRO A 66 3.10 24.74 -16.76
CA PRO A 66 2.52 24.63 -15.43
C PRO A 66 3.51 24.82 -14.27
N VAL A 67 4.77 24.37 -14.44
CA VAL A 67 5.83 24.57 -13.46
C VAL A 67 6.18 26.05 -13.33
N ILE A 68 6.37 26.73 -14.45
CA ILE A 68 6.74 28.15 -14.51
C ILE A 68 5.61 29.02 -13.98
N TYR A 69 4.37 28.71 -14.33
CA TYR A 69 3.20 29.44 -13.82
C TYR A 69 3.15 29.50 -12.30
N LYS A 70 3.49 28.41 -11.62
CA LYS A 70 3.54 28.36 -10.14
C LYS A 70 4.58 29.31 -9.55
N TYR A 71 5.71 29.44 -10.20
CA TYR A 71 6.75 30.40 -9.79
C TYR A 71 6.30 31.83 -10.03
N ILE A 72 5.77 32.13 -11.21
CA ILE A 72 5.30 33.47 -11.56
C ILE A 72 4.17 33.94 -10.62
N ARG A 73 3.20 33.08 -10.34
CA ARG A 73 2.12 33.37 -9.39
C ARG A 73 2.60 33.69 -7.97
N ARG A 74 3.71 33.07 -7.54
CA ARG A 74 4.34 33.39 -6.26
C ARG A 74 5.10 34.73 -6.27
N MET A 75 5.58 35.10 -7.43
CA MET A 75 6.28 36.37 -7.64
C MET A 75 5.32 37.58 -7.67
N ASP A 76 4.19 37.43 -8.34
CA ASP A 76 3.16 38.44 -8.44
C ASP A 76 1.75 37.79 -8.48
N ASN A 77 0.98 37.97 -7.43
CA ASN A 77 -0.36 37.41 -7.25
C ASN A 77 -1.38 38.05 -8.26
N ARG A 78 -1.07 39.19 -8.84
CA ARG A 78 -1.91 39.85 -9.84
C ARG A 78 -1.92 39.12 -11.19
N VAL A 79 -0.93 38.28 -11.48
CA VAL A 79 -0.79 37.60 -12.77
C VAL A 79 -2.04 36.80 -13.13
N GLU A 80 -2.71 36.19 -12.18
CA GLU A 80 -3.96 35.48 -12.41
C GLU A 80 -5.08 36.44 -12.90
N GLY A 81 -5.19 37.60 -12.29
CA GLY A 81 -6.13 38.63 -12.69
C GLY A 81 -5.79 39.24 -14.04
N ILE A 82 -4.51 39.41 -14.37
CA ILE A 82 -4.03 39.88 -15.66
C ILE A 82 -4.41 38.89 -16.75
N ILE A 83 -4.11 37.63 -16.58
CA ILE A 83 -4.42 36.56 -17.56
C ILE A 83 -5.94 36.49 -17.81
N ALA A 84 -6.74 36.57 -16.73
CA ALA A 84 -8.19 36.51 -16.81
C ALA A 84 -8.87 37.79 -17.39
N GLY A 85 -8.10 38.82 -17.71
CA GLY A 85 -8.61 40.08 -18.22
C GLY A 85 -9.23 41.00 -17.16
N ARG A 86 -9.07 40.72 -15.88
CA ARG A 86 -9.64 41.47 -14.75
C ARG A 86 -8.77 42.65 -14.29
N ILE A 87 -7.47 42.55 -14.49
CA ILE A 87 -6.47 43.54 -14.09
C ILE A 87 -5.76 44.00 -15.35
N ARG A 88 -5.70 45.32 -15.56
CA ARG A 88 -4.93 45.94 -16.63
C ARG A 88 -3.62 46.47 -16.10
N VAL A 89 -2.56 46.32 -16.87
CA VAL A 89 -1.21 46.71 -16.48
C VAL A 89 -0.45 47.30 -17.64
N ARG A 90 0.53 48.14 -17.31
CA ARG A 90 1.57 48.58 -18.25
C ARG A 90 2.94 48.18 -17.73
N ILE A 91 3.91 48.14 -18.61
CA ILE A 91 5.32 47.95 -18.24
C ILE A 91 5.95 49.33 -18.07
N ASP A 92 6.45 49.61 -16.87
CA ASP A 92 7.18 50.84 -16.62
C ASP A 92 8.47 50.86 -17.46
N SER A 93 8.64 51.88 -18.27
CA SER A 93 9.78 52.03 -19.19
C SER A 93 11.14 52.12 -18.49
N LYS A 94 11.18 52.59 -17.24
CA LYS A 94 12.43 52.74 -16.47
C LYS A 94 12.82 51.46 -15.73
N THR A 95 11.88 50.82 -15.08
CA THR A 95 12.15 49.68 -14.20
C THR A 95 11.87 48.33 -14.85
N GLY A 96 11.01 48.30 -15.87
CA GLY A 96 10.50 47.05 -16.48
C GLY A 96 9.46 46.30 -15.61
N TYR A 97 8.96 46.93 -14.54
CA TYR A 97 7.98 46.32 -13.65
C TYR A 97 6.55 46.50 -14.18
N LEU A 98 5.69 45.51 -13.84
CA LEU A 98 4.26 45.58 -14.10
C LEU A 98 3.60 46.55 -13.11
N VAL A 99 3.00 47.63 -13.62
CA VAL A 99 2.27 48.62 -12.83
C VAL A 99 0.81 48.59 -13.24
N ASN A 100 -0.12 48.67 -12.29
CA ASN A 100 -1.55 48.75 -12.59
C ASN A 100 -1.85 50.06 -13.34
N ASP A 101 -2.64 49.95 -14.38
CA ASP A 101 -3.03 51.10 -15.23
C ASP A 101 -4.37 50.78 -15.90
N ASP A 102 -5.39 51.59 -15.65
CA ASP A 102 -6.73 51.35 -16.15
C ASP A 102 -6.81 51.43 -17.70
N GLU A 103 -5.89 52.19 -18.34
CA GLU A 103 -5.73 52.24 -19.80
C GLU A 103 -4.73 51.19 -20.32
N GLY A 104 -4.14 50.40 -19.42
CA GLY A 104 -3.15 49.39 -19.73
C GLY A 104 -3.71 48.18 -20.49
N SER A 105 -2.82 47.29 -20.82
CA SER A 105 -3.14 46.02 -21.50
C SER A 105 -3.40 44.89 -20.50
N THR A 106 -4.07 43.84 -20.99
CA THR A 106 -4.41 42.66 -20.18
C THR A 106 -4.34 41.39 -21.02
N GLY A 107 -4.47 40.23 -20.35
CA GLY A 107 -4.49 38.95 -21.03
C GLY A 107 -3.12 38.26 -21.11
N ILE A 108 -3.16 36.97 -21.42
CA ILE A 108 -1.93 36.17 -21.55
C ILE A 108 -1.09 36.56 -22.75
N ASP A 109 -1.72 37.02 -23.82
CA ASP A 109 -1.02 37.46 -25.03
C ASP A 109 -0.17 38.71 -24.77
N PHE A 110 -0.64 39.63 -23.92
CA PHE A 110 0.16 40.76 -23.49
C PHE A 110 1.43 40.27 -22.76
N LEU A 111 1.30 39.32 -21.85
CA LEU A 111 2.45 38.77 -21.13
C LEU A 111 3.38 38.01 -22.08
N TYR A 112 2.83 37.23 -23.01
CA TYR A 112 3.60 36.51 -24.03
C TYR A 112 4.41 37.46 -24.92
N ASN A 113 3.76 38.50 -25.48
CA ASN A 113 4.40 39.41 -26.41
C ASN A 113 5.48 40.27 -25.76
N ASN A 114 5.30 40.60 -24.48
CA ASN A 114 6.21 41.49 -23.76
C ASN A 114 7.10 40.78 -22.75
N TRP A 115 7.15 39.43 -22.73
CA TRP A 115 7.88 38.66 -21.73
C TRP A 115 9.31 39.14 -21.50
N ASN A 116 10.07 39.37 -22.53
CA ASN A 116 11.46 39.78 -22.47
C ASN A 116 11.66 41.21 -21.85
N LYS A 117 10.61 42.01 -21.79
CA LYS A 117 10.64 43.36 -21.20
C LYS A 117 10.25 43.36 -19.72
N ILE A 118 9.56 42.31 -19.27
CA ILE A 118 9.06 42.21 -17.89
C ILE A 118 10.21 41.84 -16.96
N LYS A 119 10.37 42.66 -15.93
CA LYS A 119 11.29 42.39 -14.82
C LYS A 119 10.51 42.23 -13.51
N TRP A 120 11.07 41.47 -12.63
CA TRP A 120 10.46 41.19 -11.31
C TRP A 120 11.19 41.99 -10.24
N PRO A 121 10.49 42.71 -9.33
CA PRO A 121 11.13 43.46 -8.25
C PRO A 121 11.83 42.51 -7.28
N LYS A 122 13.08 42.79 -6.97
CA LYS A 122 13.86 42.10 -5.94
C LYS A 122 13.42 42.59 -4.56
N ASN A 123 13.55 41.70 -3.56
CA ASN A 123 13.44 42.05 -2.14
C ASN A 123 14.52 41.27 -1.36
N GLU A 124 14.52 41.35 -0.05
CA GLU A 124 15.50 40.71 0.82
C GLU A 124 15.40 39.17 0.85
N SER A 125 14.33 38.60 0.31
CA SER A 125 14.11 37.14 0.31
C SER A 125 15.04 36.43 -0.69
N LYS A 126 15.93 35.58 -0.18
CA LYS A 126 16.80 34.71 -1.00
C LYS A 126 15.99 33.85 -1.97
N MET A 127 14.87 33.29 -1.50
CA MET A 127 13.99 32.44 -2.33
C MET A 127 13.44 33.22 -3.54
N ARG A 128 13.13 34.51 -3.35
CA ARG A 128 12.65 35.36 -4.44
C ARG A 128 13.76 35.64 -5.45
N SER A 129 14.97 35.94 -4.98
CA SER A 129 16.13 36.16 -5.83
C SER A 129 16.45 34.89 -6.64
N ASP A 130 16.51 33.72 -6.00
CA ASP A 130 16.74 32.44 -6.66
C ASP A 130 15.66 32.14 -7.73
N THR A 131 14.41 32.55 -7.47
CA THR A 131 13.31 32.38 -8.43
C THR A 131 13.44 33.32 -9.64
N ILE A 132 13.88 34.56 -9.43
CA ILE A 132 14.15 35.51 -10.53
C ILE A 132 15.28 34.98 -11.41
N ASP A 133 16.35 34.51 -10.81
CA ASP A 133 17.50 33.98 -11.54
C ASP A 133 17.11 32.67 -12.29
N LEU A 134 16.26 31.84 -11.68
CA LEU A 134 15.68 30.68 -12.35
C LEU A 134 14.86 31.08 -13.58
N LEU A 135 13.94 32.04 -13.45
CA LEU A 135 13.11 32.48 -14.57
C LEU A 135 13.94 33.11 -15.69
N ALA A 136 14.99 33.86 -15.36
CA ALA A 136 15.93 34.45 -16.32
C ALA A 136 16.72 33.40 -17.12
N ALA A 137 16.89 32.21 -16.58
CA ALA A 137 17.60 31.11 -17.25
C ALA A 137 16.79 30.43 -18.36
N TYR A 138 15.47 30.69 -18.47
CA TYR A 138 14.60 30.11 -19.46
C TYR A 138 14.36 31.06 -20.64
N THR A 139 14.31 30.49 -21.84
CA THR A 139 13.87 31.20 -23.03
C THR A 139 12.34 31.33 -23.04
N LYS A 140 11.82 32.25 -23.83
CA LYS A 140 10.39 32.47 -24.01
C LYS A 140 9.67 31.17 -24.44
N ASN A 141 10.26 30.40 -25.34
CA ASN A 141 9.71 29.14 -25.83
C ASN A 141 9.71 28.00 -24.79
N GLU A 142 10.57 28.06 -23.79
CA GLU A 142 10.54 27.12 -22.67
C GLU A 142 9.50 27.50 -21.61
N ILE A 143 9.18 28.78 -21.50
CA ILE A 143 8.23 29.33 -20.52
C ILE A 143 6.79 29.13 -20.97
N PHE A 144 6.52 29.28 -22.27
CA PHE A 144 5.20 29.15 -22.86
C PHE A 144 5.08 27.84 -23.66
N MET A 145 3.87 27.31 -23.71
CA MET A 145 3.50 26.15 -24.49
C MET A 145 2.21 26.41 -25.28
N SER A 146 2.14 25.88 -26.50
CA SER A 146 0.96 25.95 -27.36
C SER A 146 0.22 24.64 -27.48
N LYS A 147 0.84 23.53 -27.03
CA LYS A 147 0.31 22.17 -27.15
C LYS A 147 0.30 21.45 -25.82
N GLN A 148 -0.79 20.74 -25.52
CA GLN A 148 -0.91 19.87 -24.35
C GLN A 148 -0.74 18.42 -24.77
N ILE A 149 0.22 17.73 -24.16
CA ILE A 149 0.43 16.29 -24.39
C ILE A 149 -0.69 15.49 -23.73
N VAL A 150 -1.22 14.53 -24.48
CA VAL A 150 -2.21 13.55 -24.02
C VAL A 150 -1.51 12.22 -23.77
N CYS A 151 -1.63 11.70 -22.55
CA CYS A 151 -1.01 10.43 -22.18
C CYS A 151 -1.67 9.26 -22.92
N PRO A 152 -0.97 8.12 -23.07
CA PRO A 152 -1.46 6.94 -23.78
C PRO A 152 -2.82 6.45 -23.25
N ALA A 153 -3.66 5.95 -24.14
CA ALA A 153 -5.04 5.57 -23.83
C ALA A 153 -5.13 4.46 -22.76
N PHE A 154 -4.18 3.55 -22.73
CA PHE A 154 -4.14 2.44 -21.75
C PHE A 154 -4.24 2.94 -20.28
N TYR A 155 -3.58 4.04 -19.94
CA TYR A 155 -3.55 4.56 -18.56
C TYR A 155 -4.77 5.40 -18.16
N ARG A 156 -5.72 5.58 -19.07
CA ARG A 156 -6.93 6.37 -18.89
C ARG A 156 -8.16 5.76 -19.57
N ASP A 157 -8.13 4.44 -19.71
CA ASP A 157 -9.18 3.67 -20.38
C ASP A 157 -10.49 3.64 -19.60
N VAL A 158 -11.51 3.08 -20.22
CA VAL A 158 -12.84 2.93 -19.66
C VAL A 158 -12.92 1.70 -18.78
N ASN A 159 -13.56 1.82 -17.64
CA ASN A 159 -13.85 0.69 -16.77
C ASN A 159 -15.31 0.25 -16.98
N LEU A 160 -15.49 -0.95 -17.54
CA LEU A 160 -16.80 -1.53 -17.80
C LEU A 160 -17.43 -2.19 -16.55
N GLN A 161 -16.60 -2.58 -15.57
CA GLN A 161 -17.05 -3.38 -14.43
C GLN A 161 -17.61 -2.56 -13.26
N SER A 162 -17.40 -1.27 -13.21
CA SER A 162 -17.63 -0.45 -11.99
C SER A 162 -19.01 0.18 -11.87
N SER A 163 -19.94 -0.01 -12.81
CA SER A 163 -21.22 0.68 -12.73
C SER A 163 -22.39 -0.28 -12.47
N LYS A 164 -23.08 -0.07 -11.33
CA LYS A 164 -24.38 -0.70 -11.04
C LYS A 164 -25.45 -0.44 -12.12
N SER A 165 -25.23 0.55 -13.00
CA SER A 165 -26.13 0.98 -14.07
C SER A 165 -25.78 0.42 -15.45
N GLY A 166 -24.76 -0.44 -15.57
CA GLY A 166 -24.28 -0.96 -16.86
C GLY A 166 -23.59 0.07 -17.78
N ARG A 167 -23.42 1.31 -17.31
CA ARG A 167 -22.77 2.37 -18.09
C ARG A 167 -21.25 2.34 -17.84
N PRO A 168 -20.41 2.48 -18.88
CA PRO A 168 -18.97 2.52 -18.73
C PRO A 168 -18.53 3.72 -17.92
N SER A 169 -17.61 3.51 -16.98
CA SER A 169 -17.00 4.56 -16.18
C SER A 169 -15.77 5.10 -16.89
N ILE A 170 -15.79 6.38 -17.25
CA ILE A 170 -14.68 7.07 -17.91
C ILE A 170 -13.65 7.50 -16.87
N HIS A 171 -12.37 7.22 -17.13
CA HIS A 171 -11.29 7.60 -16.24
C HIS A 171 -11.22 9.14 -16.03
N LYS A 172 -11.00 9.55 -14.77
CA LYS A 172 -11.11 10.96 -14.31
C LYS A 172 -10.31 11.95 -15.15
N ILE A 173 -9.12 11.59 -15.64
CA ILE A 173 -8.26 12.49 -16.42
C ILE A 173 -8.83 12.83 -17.80
N ASN A 174 -9.76 12.04 -18.33
CA ASN A 174 -10.37 12.37 -19.61
C ASN A 174 -11.27 13.63 -19.55
N ARG A 175 -11.83 13.95 -18.38
CA ARG A 175 -12.67 15.14 -18.19
C ARG A 175 -11.92 16.45 -18.45
N PRO A 176 -10.77 16.74 -17.79
CA PRO A 176 -10.01 17.94 -18.09
C PRO A 176 -9.45 17.96 -19.52
N TYR A 177 -9.10 16.82 -20.13
CA TYR A 177 -8.73 16.78 -21.55
C TYR A 177 -9.91 17.17 -22.46
N SER A 178 -11.10 16.58 -22.27
CA SER A 178 -12.31 16.96 -23.02
C SER A 178 -12.63 18.44 -22.88
N LYS A 179 -12.56 18.96 -21.65
CA LYS A 179 -12.77 20.40 -21.38
C LYS A 179 -11.75 21.27 -22.12
N LEU A 180 -10.49 20.83 -22.16
CA LEU A 180 -9.43 21.57 -22.84
C LEU A 180 -9.68 21.62 -24.35
N ILE A 181 -10.09 20.50 -24.97
CA ILE A 181 -10.46 20.47 -26.40
C ILE A 181 -11.64 21.42 -26.69
N GLN A 182 -12.68 21.40 -25.84
CA GLN A 182 -13.82 22.29 -25.99
C GLN A 182 -13.39 23.77 -25.93
N LEU A 183 -12.58 24.14 -24.94
CA LEU A 183 -12.09 25.51 -24.78
C LEU A 183 -11.18 25.94 -25.93
N ALA A 184 -10.31 25.06 -26.41
CA ALA A 184 -9.46 25.35 -27.57
C ALA A 184 -10.27 25.52 -28.85
N GLY A 185 -11.27 24.66 -29.08
CA GLY A 185 -12.20 24.79 -30.23
C GLY A 185 -13.01 26.10 -30.23
N THR A 186 -13.34 26.66 -29.05
CA THR A 186 -14.02 27.99 -29.01
C THR A 186 -13.10 29.12 -29.43
N LEU A 187 -11.78 28.99 -29.31
CA LEU A 187 -10.83 29.99 -29.79
C LEU A 187 -10.68 29.96 -31.32
N ASP A 188 -10.77 28.78 -31.91
CA ASP A 188 -10.61 28.58 -33.36
C ASP A 188 -11.83 29.10 -34.13
N ASN A 189 -13.04 28.87 -33.62
CA ASN A 189 -14.28 29.26 -34.28
C ASN A 189 -14.60 30.74 -34.23
N GLY A 190 -13.85 31.55 -33.50
CA GLY A 190 -13.99 33.01 -33.47
C GLY A 190 -15.29 33.56 -32.86
N ASP A 191 -16.14 32.72 -32.28
CA ASP A 191 -17.53 33.03 -31.92
C ASP A 191 -17.70 33.91 -30.66
N PHE A 192 -16.64 34.20 -29.89
CA PHE A 192 -16.76 34.93 -28.63
C PHE A 192 -15.71 36.03 -28.42
N ALA A 193 -15.87 37.15 -29.13
CA ALA A 193 -15.02 38.32 -28.91
C ALA A 193 -15.09 38.90 -27.47
N PHE A 194 -16.16 38.62 -26.73
CA PHE A 194 -16.40 39.22 -25.40
C PHE A 194 -15.67 38.58 -24.24
N ASN A 195 -15.12 37.35 -24.35
CA ASN A 195 -14.49 36.65 -23.23
C ASN A 195 -13.18 35.93 -23.57
N LEU A 196 -12.48 36.36 -24.60
CA LEU A 196 -11.26 35.73 -25.10
C LEU A 196 -10.20 35.50 -24.00
N ASN A 197 -9.94 36.52 -23.19
CA ASN A 197 -8.97 36.41 -22.09
C ASN A 197 -9.42 35.43 -21.01
N TYR A 198 -10.72 35.38 -20.72
CA TYR A 198 -11.24 34.42 -19.75
C TYR A 198 -11.15 32.97 -20.27
N THR A 199 -11.43 32.75 -21.56
CA THR A 199 -11.25 31.41 -22.18
C THR A 199 -9.80 30.98 -22.13
N LYS A 200 -8.84 31.85 -22.47
CA LYS A 200 -7.40 31.57 -22.35
C LYS A 200 -6.98 31.32 -20.90
N PHE A 201 -7.56 32.04 -19.95
CA PHE A 201 -7.35 31.78 -18.54
C PHE A 201 -7.88 30.40 -18.12
N MET A 202 -9.04 29.97 -18.60
CA MET A 202 -9.59 28.64 -18.34
C MET A 202 -8.74 27.51 -18.96
N ILE A 203 -8.17 27.74 -20.15
CA ILE A 203 -7.19 26.85 -20.78
C ILE A 203 -5.96 26.72 -19.86
N GLN A 204 -5.38 27.83 -19.42
CA GLN A 204 -4.25 27.84 -18.47
C GLN A 204 -4.58 27.04 -17.19
N LYS A 205 -5.76 27.27 -16.62
CA LYS A 205 -6.21 26.58 -15.40
C LYS A 205 -6.39 25.08 -15.62
N THR A 206 -6.98 24.68 -16.74
CA THR A 206 -7.20 23.27 -17.08
C THR A 206 -5.87 22.55 -17.36
N THR A 207 -4.92 23.23 -18.00
CA THR A 207 -3.56 22.70 -18.20
C THR A 207 -2.84 22.43 -16.86
N ILE A 208 -3.03 23.32 -15.88
CA ILE A 208 -2.49 23.13 -14.52
C ILE A 208 -3.18 21.97 -13.81
N GLU A 209 -4.50 21.83 -13.96
CA GLU A 209 -5.28 20.71 -13.41
C GLU A 209 -4.75 19.36 -13.91
N ILE A 210 -4.48 19.25 -15.21
CA ILE A 210 -3.88 18.06 -15.83
C ILE A 210 -2.48 17.80 -15.24
N TYR A 211 -1.64 18.82 -15.17
CA TYR A 211 -0.30 18.69 -14.58
C TYR A 211 -0.36 18.23 -13.12
N ASP A 212 -1.22 18.85 -12.31
CA ASP A 212 -1.36 18.51 -10.89
C ASP A 212 -1.95 17.11 -10.68
N TYR A 213 -2.79 16.64 -11.61
CA TYR A 213 -3.25 15.25 -11.60
C TYR A 213 -2.07 14.28 -11.71
N PHE A 214 -1.19 14.43 -12.71
CA PHE A 214 -0.01 13.55 -12.86
C PHE A 214 0.99 13.72 -11.72
N LYS A 215 1.25 14.95 -11.31
CA LYS A 215 2.12 15.24 -10.16
C LYS A 215 1.65 14.51 -8.90
N ASN A 216 0.35 14.58 -8.59
CA ASN A 216 -0.22 13.91 -7.41
C ASN A 216 -0.20 12.37 -7.52
N ARG A 217 -0.21 11.82 -8.74
CA ARG A 217 -0.05 10.38 -8.99
C ARG A 217 1.38 9.90 -8.78
N ILE A 218 2.37 10.76 -8.97
CA ILE A 218 3.79 10.43 -8.86
C ILE A 218 4.30 10.72 -7.45
N GLU A 219 3.93 11.89 -6.92
CA GLU A 219 4.38 12.40 -5.62
C GLU A 219 3.53 11.85 -4.46
N LYS A 220 3.98 12.16 -3.24
CA LYS A 220 3.35 11.86 -1.96
C LYS A 220 3.39 10.37 -1.58
N LYS A 221 2.90 10.08 -0.36
CA LYS A 221 2.92 8.75 0.26
C LYS A 221 2.20 7.67 -0.57
N ARG A 222 1.14 8.06 -1.29
CA ARG A 222 0.36 7.18 -2.18
C ARG A 222 0.74 7.32 -3.65
N GLY A 223 1.79 8.06 -3.97
CA GLY A 223 2.26 8.23 -5.34
C GLY A 223 3.02 7.00 -5.83
N LEU A 224 3.01 6.81 -7.15
CA LEU A 224 3.61 5.67 -7.84
C LEU A 224 5.05 5.38 -7.40
N ILE A 225 5.86 6.43 -7.24
CA ILE A 225 7.27 6.27 -6.81
C ILE A 225 7.35 5.72 -5.39
N LYS A 226 6.66 6.35 -4.43
CA LYS A 226 6.78 5.93 -3.03
C LYS A 226 6.02 4.64 -2.72
N GLN A 227 4.87 4.44 -3.31
CA GLN A 227 4.03 3.28 -3.01
C GLN A 227 4.46 2.02 -3.78
N ASN A 228 4.83 2.15 -5.06
CA ASN A 228 5.01 1.00 -5.93
C ASN A 228 6.48 0.76 -6.30
N LEU A 229 7.33 1.79 -6.38
CA LEU A 229 8.73 1.63 -6.74
C LEU A 229 9.62 1.51 -5.50
N LEU A 230 9.43 2.39 -4.50
CA LEU A 230 10.23 2.41 -3.27
C LEU A 230 9.60 1.62 -2.13
N GLY A 231 8.31 1.32 -2.21
CA GLY A 231 7.52 0.66 -1.18
C GLY A 231 6.89 -0.64 -1.65
N LYS A 232 7.65 -1.52 -2.31
CA LYS A 232 7.18 -2.87 -2.61
C LYS A 232 7.06 -3.65 -1.30
N SER A 233 5.94 -4.36 -1.11
CA SER A 233 5.85 -5.37 -0.06
C SER A 233 6.88 -6.45 -0.38
N THR A 234 7.70 -6.78 0.60
CA THR A 234 8.64 -7.90 0.54
C THR A 234 7.94 -9.13 1.06
N ASP A 235 8.29 -10.28 0.49
CA ASP A 235 7.89 -11.56 1.05
C ASP A 235 8.50 -11.72 2.46
N TYR A 236 7.89 -12.54 3.28
CA TYR A 236 8.30 -12.76 4.68
C TYR A 236 8.28 -11.48 5.55
N GLY A 237 7.43 -10.53 5.19
CA GLY A 237 7.29 -9.26 5.91
C GLY A 237 5.88 -9.04 6.44
N ALA A 238 5.76 -8.39 7.59
CA ALA A 238 4.49 -8.03 8.21
C ALA A 238 4.45 -6.56 8.64
N ARG A 239 3.26 -6.06 8.92
CA ARG A 239 3.04 -4.70 9.39
C ARG A 239 2.21 -4.73 10.66
N LEU A 240 2.77 -4.27 11.76
CA LEU A 240 2.17 -4.34 13.08
C LEU A 240 2.08 -2.97 13.74
N VAL A 241 1.13 -2.85 14.65
CA VAL A 241 1.09 -1.76 15.63
C VAL A 241 2.10 -2.09 16.73
N ILE A 242 2.84 -1.07 17.17
CA ILE A 242 3.83 -1.19 18.25
C ILE A 242 3.15 -0.89 19.56
N THR A 243 3.44 -1.69 20.56
CA THR A 243 3.10 -1.42 21.94
C THR A 243 4.33 -1.51 22.83
N ASN A 244 4.22 -0.88 24.00
CA ASN A 244 5.22 -1.05 25.04
C ASN A 244 5.03 -2.43 25.71
N GLU A 245 6.12 -3.00 26.19
CA GLU A 245 6.07 -4.05 27.18
C GLU A 245 5.54 -3.50 28.52
N GLU A 246 4.60 -4.18 29.14
CA GLU A 246 4.17 -3.83 30.50
C GLU A 246 5.30 -4.18 31.46
N PHE A 247 6.00 -3.16 31.94
CA PHE A 247 7.12 -3.30 32.85
C PHE A 247 6.61 -3.42 34.30
N ILE A 248 6.43 -4.66 34.73
CA ILE A 248 6.35 -4.95 36.17
C ILE A 248 7.38 -6.04 36.45
N TYR A 249 8.64 -5.70 36.24
CA TYR A 249 9.75 -6.62 36.51
C TYR A 249 10.74 -6.00 37.47
N ASN A 250 11.23 -6.79 38.42
CA ASN A 250 12.21 -6.35 39.40
C ASN A 250 13.63 -6.34 38.84
N SER A 251 13.88 -7.04 37.73
CA SER A 251 15.18 -7.11 37.08
C SER A 251 15.06 -7.23 35.55
N VAL A 252 16.13 -6.94 34.83
CA VAL A 252 16.23 -7.12 33.37
C VAL A 252 16.10 -8.60 32.96
N GLU A 253 16.48 -9.50 33.85
CA GLU A 253 16.44 -10.95 33.61
C GLU A 253 15.00 -11.51 33.66
N GLU A 254 14.11 -10.84 34.37
CA GLU A 254 12.70 -11.19 34.45
C GLU A 254 11.86 -10.69 33.27
N MET A 255 12.44 -9.88 32.38
CA MET A 255 11.73 -9.35 31.22
C MET A 255 11.36 -10.49 30.24
N PRO A 256 10.10 -10.63 29.83
CA PRO A 256 9.68 -11.67 28.87
C PRO A 256 10.36 -11.56 27.53
N THR A 257 10.70 -10.32 27.12
CA THR A 257 11.52 -10.07 25.95
C THR A 257 12.83 -9.44 26.41
N SER A 258 13.95 -10.10 26.11
CA SER A 258 15.26 -9.51 26.36
C SER A 258 15.44 -8.24 25.49
N PHE A 259 16.33 -7.35 25.92
CA PHE A 259 16.60 -6.06 25.28
C PHE A 259 16.83 -6.14 23.74
N TYR A 260 17.37 -7.24 23.23
CA TYR A 260 17.68 -7.49 21.82
C TYR A 260 16.62 -8.35 21.10
N LYS A 261 15.52 -8.69 21.77
CA LYS A 261 14.39 -9.43 21.18
C LYS A 261 13.16 -8.54 21.10
N THR A 262 12.33 -8.83 20.13
CA THR A 262 11.02 -8.19 19.97
C THR A 262 9.94 -9.25 20.06
N GLY A 263 8.87 -8.93 20.76
CA GLY A 263 7.74 -9.85 20.89
C GLY A 263 6.87 -9.81 19.63
N VAL A 264 6.77 -10.94 18.94
CA VAL A 264 5.98 -11.09 17.71
C VAL A 264 4.84 -12.05 17.96
N PRO A 265 3.58 -11.66 17.72
CA PRO A 265 2.43 -12.55 17.85
C PRO A 265 2.49 -13.75 16.90
N VAL A 266 1.96 -14.89 17.33
CA VAL A 266 1.93 -16.14 16.55
C VAL A 266 1.35 -15.95 15.16
N SER A 267 0.26 -15.20 15.01
CA SER A 267 -0.38 -14.90 13.72
C SER A 267 0.56 -14.25 12.72
N TYR A 268 1.44 -13.38 13.20
CA TYR A 268 2.42 -12.71 12.34
C TYR A 268 3.67 -13.56 12.09
N CYS A 269 4.06 -14.43 13.04
CA CYS A 269 5.05 -15.46 12.77
C CYS A 269 4.59 -16.38 11.64
N MET A 270 3.32 -16.80 11.66
CA MET A 270 2.71 -17.58 10.58
C MET A 270 2.72 -16.84 9.25
N ALA A 271 2.30 -15.56 9.23
CA ALA A 271 2.25 -14.76 8.00
C ALA A 271 3.64 -14.55 7.38
N MET A 272 4.67 -14.43 8.20
CA MET A 272 6.05 -14.26 7.73
C MET A 272 6.69 -15.57 7.28
N ALA A 273 6.32 -16.72 7.89
CA ALA A 273 7.01 -17.99 7.71
C ALA A 273 6.08 -19.13 7.24
N ALA A 274 4.96 -18.80 6.57
CA ALA A 274 3.91 -19.76 6.22
C ALA A 274 4.39 -21.09 5.60
N PRO A 275 5.31 -21.12 4.60
CA PRO A 275 5.77 -22.39 4.03
C PRO A 275 6.49 -23.28 5.04
N PHE A 276 7.19 -22.68 6.00
CA PHE A 276 7.89 -23.44 7.06
C PHE A 276 6.91 -24.00 8.07
N PHE A 277 5.82 -23.28 8.37
CA PHE A 277 4.74 -23.79 9.21
C PHE A 277 4.08 -25.02 8.59
N THR A 278 3.74 -24.99 7.31
CA THR A 278 3.17 -26.15 6.62
C THR A 278 4.05 -27.37 6.75
N GLY A 279 5.32 -27.24 6.39
CA GLY A 279 6.27 -28.38 6.48
C GLY A 279 6.50 -28.86 7.92
N TRP A 280 6.55 -27.95 8.90
CA TRP A 280 6.74 -28.32 10.30
C TRP A 280 5.53 -29.09 10.86
N ILE A 281 4.30 -28.60 10.61
CA ILE A 281 3.06 -29.21 11.08
C ILE A 281 2.89 -30.62 10.50
N GLN A 282 3.16 -30.82 9.21
CA GLN A 282 3.13 -32.14 8.59
C GLN A 282 4.10 -33.09 9.23
N ASN A 283 5.35 -32.66 9.40
CA ASN A 283 6.38 -33.50 10.04
C ASN A 283 6.06 -33.79 11.50
N PHE A 284 5.44 -32.84 12.21
CA PHE A 284 5.02 -33.05 13.60
C PHE A 284 4.01 -34.19 13.69
N PHE A 285 2.95 -34.19 12.92
CA PHE A 285 1.94 -35.25 12.94
C PHE A 285 2.46 -36.58 12.39
N ILE A 286 3.34 -36.60 11.39
CA ILE A 286 3.97 -37.82 10.90
C ILE A 286 4.76 -38.49 12.03
N ARG A 287 5.61 -37.75 12.72
CA ARG A 287 6.41 -38.29 13.83
C ARG A 287 5.53 -38.75 14.99
N GLU A 288 4.57 -37.93 15.38
CA GLU A 288 3.70 -38.26 16.51
C GLU A 288 2.92 -39.54 16.27
N PHE A 289 2.45 -39.79 15.04
CA PHE A 289 1.68 -41.00 14.71
C PHE A 289 2.56 -42.25 14.44
N GLU A 290 3.80 -42.08 14.02
CA GLU A 290 4.74 -43.20 13.89
C GLU A 290 4.96 -43.89 15.24
N ASP A 291 5.04 -43.17 16.33
CA ASP A 291 5.19 -43.71 17.68
C ASP A 291 4.02 -44.61 18.08
N TYR A 292 2.83 -44.36 17.56
CA TYR A 292 1.65 -45.21 17.79
C TYR A 292 1.43 -46.27 16.69
N GLN A 293 2.33 -46.43 15.75
CA GLN A 293 2.17 -47.35 14.61
C GLN A 293 0.80 -47.14 13.90
N TYR A 294 0.34 -45.92 13.83
CA TYR A 294 -0.98 -45.50 13.29
C TYR A 294 -2.18 -46.05 14.07
N LYS A 295 -2.00 -46.68 15.23
CA LYS A 295 -3.07 -47.06 16.16
C LYS A 295 -3.15 -46.03 17.26
N TYR A 296 -4.18 -45.24 17.27
CA TYR A 296 -4.33 -44.13 18.19
C TYR A 296 -5.43 -44.39 19.21
N PRO A 297 -5.21 -44.12 20.52
CA PRO A 297 -6.23 -44.33 21.54
C PRO A 297 -7.38 -43.30 21.37
N GLY A 298 -8.57 -43.80 21.17
CA GLY A 298 -9.81 -43.09 21.11
C GLY A 298 -10.73 -43.43 22.27
N TYR A 299 -11.91 -42.84 22.29
CA TYR A 299 -12.93 -43.17 23.28
C TYR A 299 -14.19 -43.69 22.62
N ASP A 300 -14.59 -44.92 22.98
CA ASP A 300 -15.86 -45.49 22.57
C ASP A 300 -16.98 -44.95 23.46
N VAL A 301 -17.85 -44.12 22.86
CA VAL A 301 -18.95 -43.47 23.59
C VAL A 301 -20.03 -44.47 24.02
N GLU A 302 -20.24 -45.53 23.26
CA GLU A 302 -21.25 -46.54 23.57
C GLU A 302 -20.84 -47.44 24.76
N ASN A 303 -19.59 -47.94 24.68
CA ASN A 303 -19.07 -48.85 25.68
C ASN A 303 -18.35 -48.12 26.83
N LYS A 304 -18.18 -46.81 26.75
CA LYS A 304 -17.45 -45.96 27.71
C LYS A 304 -16.05 -46.51 28.05
N LYS A 305 -15.36 -46.96 27.03
CA LYS A 305 -13.99 -47.55 27.19
C LYS A 305 -13.00 -46.92 26.21
N PRO A 306 -11.73 -46.77 26.60
CA PRO A 306 -10.69 -46.44 25.66
C PRO A 306 -10.49 -47.60 24.67
N ILE A 307 -10.35 -47.27 23.39
CA ILE A 307 -10.10 -48.20 22.31
C ILE A 307 -8.95 -47.69 21.43
N TYR A 308 -8.26 -48.62 20.76
CA TYR A 308 -7.32 -48.23 19.71
C TYR A 308 -8.03 -48.19 18.36
N VAL A 309 -7.95 -47.04 17.71
CA VAL A 309 -8.50 -46.81 16.37
C VAL A 309 -7.39 -46.66 15.34
N GLU A 310 -7.61 -47.17 14.15
CA GLU A 310 -6.69 -46.93 13.04
C GLU A 310 -6.94 -45.57 12.43
N LEU A 311 -5.88 -44.76 12.33
CA LEU A 311 -5.94 -43.47 11.69
C LEU A 311 -5.81 -43.57 10.16
N GLU A 312 -6.37 -42.64 9.43
CA GLU A 312 -5.98 -42.40 8.04
C GLU A 312 -4.50 -41.97 8.00
N ASP A 313 -3.87 -42.13 6.83
CA ASP A 313 -2.47 -41.69 6.67
C ASP A 313 -2.33 -40.22 7.02
N PRO A 314 -1.42 -39.87 7.96
CA PRO A 314 -1.22 -38.50 8.39
C PRO A 314 -0.83 -37.57 7.23
N ARG A 315 -0.19 -38.06 6.17
CA ARG A 315 0.14 -37.29 4.98
C ARG A 315 -1.09 -36.86 4.20
N ILE A 316 -2.17 -37.65 4.26
CA ILE A 316 -3.46 -37.33 3.63
C ILE A 316 -4.28 -36.45 4.56
N GLN A 317 -4.33 -36.77 5.86
CA GLN A 317 -5.07 -35.98 6.85
C GLN A 317 -4.56 -34.54 6.95
N PHE A 318 -3.24 -34.33 6.86
CA PHE A 318 -2.56 -33.04 6.97
C PHE A 318 -1.83 -32.70 5.67
N SER A 319 -2.53 -32.83 4.55
CA SER A 319 -2.04 -32.35 3.26
C SER A 319 -1.80 -30.83 3.28
N ASP A 320 -1.04 -30.32 2.32
CA ASP A 320 -0.77 -28.88 2.20
C ASP A 320 -2.03 -28.03 2.26
N GLU A 321 -3.10 -28.49 1.61
CA GLU A 321 -4.40 -27.83 1.56
C GLU A 321 -5.05 -27.77 2.94
N VAL A 322 -5.07 -28.89 3.68
CA VAL A 322 -5.67 -28.96 5.02
C VAL A 322 -4.89 -28.11 6.02
N VAL A 323 -3.56 -28.17 5.98
CA VAL A 323 -2.73 -27.33 6.86
C VAL A 323 -2.93 -25.85 6.54
N HIS A 324 -3.08 -25.51 5.25
CA HIS A 324 -3.37 -24.14 4.84
C HIS A 324 -4.74 -23.68 5.37
N GLU A 325 -5.77 -24.51 5.26
CA GLU A 325 -7.09 -24.24 5.86
C GLU A 325 -7.01 -24.03 7.38
N MET A 326 -6.25 -24.86 8.09
CA MET A 326 -6.04 -24.69 9.53
C MET A 326 -5.35 -23.35 9.87
N MET A 327 -4.38 -22.95 9.08
CA MET A 327 -3.70 -21.65 9.24
C MET A 327 -4.64 -20.48 8.95
N GLU A 328 -5.42 -20.54 7.89
CA GLU A 328 -6.44 -19.55 7.54
C GLU A 328 -7.50 -19.42 8.64
N GLU A 329 -7.98 -20.55 9.17
CA GLU A 329 -8.93 -20.58 10.27
C GLU A 329 -8.36 -19.91 11.53
N TYR A 330 -7.10 -20.20 11.87
CA TYR A 330 -6.42 -19.53 12.97
C TYR A 330 -6.31 -18.01 12.75
N LEU A 331 -6.00 -17.56 11.54
CA LEU A 331 -5.82 -16.14 11.22
C LEU A 331 -7.14 -15.36 11.24
N HIS A 332 -8.21 -15.96 10.77
CA HIS A 332 -9.47 -15.26 10.52
C HIS A 332 -10.53 -15.43 11.60
N SER A 333 -10.42 -16.46 12.45
CA SER A 333 -11.43 -16.75 13.48
C SER A 333 -10.84 -16.90 14.86
N TYR A 334 -11.05 -15.89 15.72
CA TYR A 334 -10.66 -15.98 17.14
C TYR A 334 -11.39 -17.09 17.90
N GLU A 335 -12.62 -17.38 17.51
CA GLU A 335 -13.48 -18.37 18.19
C GLU A 335 -12.95 -19.78 17.97
N HIS A 336 -12.49 -20.09 16.77
CA HIS A 336 -12.00 -21.42 16.40
C HIS A 336 -10.55 -21.70 16.81
N ARG A 337 -9.82 -20.69 17.30
CA ARG A 337 -8.42 -20.89 17.77
C ARG A 337 -8.30 -21.92 18.89
N PHE A 338 -9.34 -22.07 19.69
CA PHE A 338 -9.36 -23.03 20.81
C PHE A 338 -10.08 -24.33 20.48
N ASP A 339 -10.51 -24.53 19.25
CA ASP A 339 -11.14 -25.77 18.87
C ASP A 339 -10.13 -26.92 18.89
N PRO A 340 -10.54 -28.12 19.40
CA PRO A 340 -9.70 -29.28 19.38
C PRO A 340 -9.36 -29.71 17.96
N ILE A 341 -8.13 -30.23 17.79
CA ILE A 341 -7.75 -30.86 16.54
C ILE A 341 -8.36 -32.25 16.47
N TYR A 342 -9.09 -32.50 15.39
CA TYR A 342 -9.76 -33.77 15.15
C TYR A 342 -8.97 -34.61 14.15
N LEU A 343 -8.86 -35.92 14.47
CA LEU A 343 -8.22 -36.92 13.65
C LEU A 343 -9.27 -37.73 12.88
N LYS A 344 -9.02 -38.00 11.61
CA LYS A 344 -9.84 -38.90 10.80
C LYS A 344 -9.42 -40.35 11.02
N THR A 345 -10.40 -41.23 11.21
CA THR A 345 -10.17 -42.65 11.42
C THR A 345 -10.66 -43.45 10.21
N LYS A 346 -10.07 -44.62 9.98
CA LYS A 346 -10.54 -45.57 8.95
C LYS A 346 -11.87 -46.21 9.32
N ASP A 347 -12.20 -46.30 10.59
CA ASP A 347 -13.46 -46.86 11.05
C ASP A 347 -14.56 -45.82 11.03
N LYS A 348 -15.58 -46.01 10.21
CA LYS A 348 -16.72 -45.08 10.07
C LYS A 348 -17.53 -44.85 11.35
N ARG A 349 -17.45 -45.77 12.32
CA ARG A 349 -18.10 -45.61 13.63
C ARG A 349 -17.44 -44.50 14.46
N PHE A 350 -16.14 -44.25 14.21
CA PHE A 350 -15.40 -43.17 14.84
C PHE A 350 -14.89 -42.22 13.78
N PRO A 351 -15.74 -41.37 13.21
CA PRO A 351 -15.40 -40.51 12.07
C PRO A 351 -14.30 -39.50 12.38
N LYS A 352 -14.23 -39.07 13.62
CA LYS A 352 -13.14 -38.23 14.17
C LYS A 352 -13.00 -38.37 15.68
N ILE A 353 -11.77 -38.32 16.12
CA ILE A 353 -11.41 -38.30 17.54
C ILE A 353 -10.54 -37.09 17.82
N THR A 354 -10.53 -36.60 19.06
CA THR A 354 -9.70 -35.45 19.44
C THR A 354 -8.24 -35.88 19.57
N PHE A 355 -7.35 -35.10 18.98
CA PHE A 355 -5.91 -35.29 19.18
C PHE A 355 -5.52 -34.87 20.59
N ARG A 356 -4.69 -35.68 21.24
CA ARG A 356 -4.09 -35.41 22.56
C ARG A 356 -2.57 -35.58 22.44
N PHE A 357 -1.85 -34.56 22.91
CA PHE A 357 -0.40 -34.54 22.73
C PHE A 357 0.31 -35.11 23.94
N LYS A 358 1.01 -36.19 23.74
CA LYS A 358 1.78 -36.87 24.81
C LYS A 358 2.86 -35.95 25.41
N GLY A 359 3.43 -35.06 24.62
CA GLY A 359 4.44 -34.10 25.08
C GLY A 359 4.00 -33.16 26.19
N TYR A 360 2.70 -33.08 26.50
CA TYR A 360 2.21 -32.36 27.67
C TYR A 360 2.61 -32.96 29.02
N SER A 361 3.05 -34.20 29.01
CA SER A 361 3.31 -34.96 30.23
C SER A 361 4.77 -35.34 30.44
N VAL A 362 5.67 -34.74 29.65
CA VAL A 362 7.12 -35.06 29.78
C VAL A 362 7.68 -34.76 31.18
N ALA A 363 7.03 -33.88 31.94
CA ALA A 363 7.40 -33.57 33.32
C ALA A 363 6.85 -34.59 34.35
N ASP A 364 5.93 -35.48 33.95
CA ASP A 364 5.36 -36.49 34.82
C ASP A 364 6.11 -37.82 34.65
N PRO A 365 6.94 -38.24 35.63
CA PRO A 365 7.73 -39.48 35.55
C PRO A 365 6.88 -40.76 35.53
N GLU A 366 5.60 -40.68 35.91
CA GLU A 366 4.66 -41.81 35.88
C GLU A 366 3.84 -41.88 34.59
N PHE A 367 3.98 -40.91 33.71
CA PHE A 367 3.23 -40.88 32.47
C PHE A 367 3.75 -41.91 31.47
N ASP A 368 2.87 -42.85 31.11
CA ASP A 368 3.10 -43.74 29.99
C ASP A 368 2.32 -43.27 28.75
N PRO A 369 3.00 -42.82 27.69
CA PRO A 369 2.33 -42.36 26.46
C PRO A 369 1.58 -43.49 25.72
N HIS A 370 1.87 -44.74 26.05
CA HIS A 370 1.22 -45.92 25.48
C HIS A 370 0.01 -46.37 26.28
N ASP A 371 -0.23 -45.82 27.47
CA ASP A 371 -1.42 -46.10 28.27
C ASP A 371 -2.61 -45.23 27.76
N PRO A 372 -3.65 -45.88 27.15
CA PRO A 372 -4.76 -45.15 26.60
C PRO A 372 -5.53 -44.32 27.63
N GLU A 373 -5.64 -44.78 28.88
CA GLU A 373 -6.37 -44.09 29.93
C GLU A 373 -5.65 -42.83 30.36
N LYS A 374 -4.35 -42.88 30.51
CA LYS A 374 -3.51 -41.75 30.86
C LYS A 374 -3.53 -40.70 29.73
N LEU A 375 -3.42 -41.12 28.47
CA LEU A 375 -3.51 -40.18 27.34
C LEU A 375 -4.90 -39.53 27.24
N LEU A 376 -5.96 -40.32 27.44
CA LEU A 376 -7.35 -39.80 27.38
C LEU A 376 -7.70 -38.88 28.56
N SER A 377 -6.97 -38.92 29.66
CA SER A 377 -7.12 -38.01 30.78
C SER A 377 -6.62 -36.58 30.44
N GLN A 378 -5.75 -36.45 29.45
CA GLN A 378 -5.23 -35.16 29.04
C GLN A 378 -6.27 -34.34 28.25
N ARG A 379 -6.14 -33.03 28.33
CA ARG A 379 -6.98 -32.16 27.50
C ARG A 379 -6.69 -32.36 26.00
N PRO A 380 -7.69 -32.15 25.15
CA PRO A 380 -7.46 -32.10 23.72
C PRO A 380 -6.47 -31.00 23.31
N PHE A 381 -5.63 -31.31 22.34
CA PHE A 381 -4.71 -30.35 21.73
C PHE A 381 -5.48 -29.42 20.81
N THR A 382 -5.29 -28.13 20.97
CA THR A 382 -6.04 -27.11 20.24
C THR A 382 -5.24 -26.52 19.09
N LEU A 383 -5.92 -25.84 18.20
CA LEU A 383 -5.28 -25.13 17.09
C LEU A 383 -4.28 -24.07 17.59
N THR A 384 -4.61 -23.38 18.70
CA THR A 384 -3.69 -22.43 19.35
C THR A 384 -2.42 -23.12 19.85
N ASP A 385 -2.53 -24.27 20.46
CA ASP A 385 -1.36 -25.03 20.94
C ASP A 385 -0.43 -25.42 19.78
N LEU A 386 -1.01 -25.93 18.69
CA LEU A 386 -0.26 -26.32 17.50
C LEU A 386 0.48 -25.13 16.88
N MET A 387 -0.23 -24.03 16.65
CA MET A 387 0.35 -22.85 16.00
C MET A 387 1.41 -22.17 16.85
N TYR A 388 1.20 -22.14 18.18
CA TYR A 388 2.21 -21.63 19.10
C TYR A 388 3.46 -22.50 19.13
N LEU A 389 3.29 -23.82 19.24
CA LEU A 389 4.41 -24.79 19.23
C LEU A 389 5.21 -24.70 17.92
N ALA A 390 4.52 -24.59 16.79
CA ALA A 390 5.15 -24.39 15.49
C ALA A 390 5.92 -23.04 15.45
N ALA A 391 5.31 -21.95 15.92
CA ALA A 391 5.93 -20.63 15.91
C ALA A 391 7.22 -20.60 16.73
N VAL A 392 7.20 -21.16 17.93
CA VAL A 392 8.41 -21.24 18.79
C VAL A 392 9.53 -22.03 18.10
N ASN A 393 9.21 -23.20 17.55
CA ASN A 393 10.22 -24.04 16.90
C ASN A 393 10.79 -23.42 15.61
N ILE A 394 10.00 -22.66 14.89
CA ILE A 394 10.40 -22.07 13.60
C ILE A 394 11.07 -20.71 13.80
N CYS A 395 10.55 -19.85 14.68
CA CYS A 395 10.86 -18.43 14.71
C CYS A 395 11.74 -18.00 15.89
N GLU A 396 11.73 -18.67 17.05
CA GLU A 396 12.32 -18.12 18.29
C GLU A 396 13.82 -17.84 18.18
N ASP A 397 14.56 -18.64 17.42
CA ASP A 397 16.01 -18.46 17.22
C ASP A 397 16.34 -17.62 15.97
N LYS A 398 15.33 -17.04 15.33
CA LYS A 398 15.52 -16.23 14.13
C LYS A 398 15.58 -14.74 14.45
N HIS A 399 16.08 -13.98 13.49
CA HIS A 399 16.17 -12.53 13.57
C HIS A 399 15.33 -11.91 12.48
N ILE A 400 14.74 -10.77 12.81
CA ILE A 400 13.99 -9.92 11.86
C ILE A 400 14.57 -8.52 11.85
N TYR A 401 14.38 -7.83 10.73
CA TYR A 401 14.67 -6.41 10.64
C TYR A 401 13.40 -5.60 10.93
N ILE A 402 13.48 -4.73 11.93
CA ILE A 402 12.39 -3.83 12.29
C ILE A 402 12.69 -2.47 11.68
N THR A 403 11.69 -1.89 11.00
CA THR A 403 11.78 -0.54 10.44
C THR A 403 10.47 0.22 10.58
N ARG A 404 10.55 1.54 10.80
CA ARG A 404 9.40 2.46 10.81
C ARG A 404 9.50 3.43 9.64
N TYR A 405 8.40 3.67 8.95
CA TYR A 405 8.32 4.67 7.90
C TYR A 405 7.69 5.97 8.40
N PRO A 406 8.22 7.13 7.97
CA PRO A 406 9.37 7.32 7.06
C PRO A 406 10.70 7.08 7.79
N MET A 407 11.62 6.36 7.14
CA MET A 407 13.00 6.28 7.65
C MET A 407 13.66 7.64 7.51
N SER A 408 14.22 8.16 8.60
CA SER A 408 14.99 9.39 8.61
C SER A 408 16.45 9.16 8.24
N ASP A 409 17.00 8.02 8.66
CA ASP A 409 18.39 7.61 8.40
C ASP A 409 18.54 6.08 8.45
N HIS A 410 19.77 5.60 8.29
CA HIS A 410 20.11 4.18 8.34
C HIS A 410 19.96 3.53 9.72
N LEU A 411 19.90 4.31 10.79
CA LEU A 411 19.64 3.82 12.15
C LEU A 411 18.17 3.45 12.36
N GLY A 412 17.31 3.77 11.41
CA GLY A 412 15.90 3.36 11.40
C GLY A 412 15.66 1.89 11.02
N ILE A 413 16.70 1.05 10.92
CA ILE A 413 16.60 -0.39 10.68
C ILE A 413 17.36 -1.13 11.76
N PHE A 414 16.66 -1.99 12.51
CA PHE A 414 17.28 -2.78 13.58
C PHE A 414 17.11 -4.27 13.34
N PRO A 415 18.19 -5.06 13.43
CA PRO A 415 18.08 -6.50 13.59
C PRO A 415 17.66 -6.81 15.04
N CYS A 416 16.58 -7.56 15.22
CA CYS A 416 16.12 -8.05 16.51
C CYS A 416 15.86 -9.55 16.44
N GLY A 417 16.19 -10.26 17.53
CA GLY A 417 15.72 -11.63 17.73
C GLY A 417 14.20 -11.67 17.92
N ILE A 418 13.58 -12.77 17.57
CA ILE A 418 12.15 -12.99 17.78
C ILE A 418 11.93 -13.61 19.15
N ALA A 419 10.98 -13.04 19.91
CA ALA A 419 10.32 -13.72 21.01
C ALA A 419 8.87 -13.97 20.58
N VAL A 420 8.44 -15.20 20.52
CA VAL A 420 7.08 -15.52 20.11
C VAL A 420 6.13 -15.14 21.24
N LEU A 421 5.21 -14.21 20.96
CA LEU A 421 4.21 -13.78 21.92
C LEU A 421 2.96 -14.63 21.80
N SER A 422 2.67 -15.31 22.89
CA SER A 422 1.33 -15.74 23.19
C SER A 422 0.65 -14.68 24.06
N THR A 423 -0.52 -14.28 23.67
CA THR A 423 -1.24 -13.20 24.33
C THR A 423 -2.18 -13.64 25.44
N THR A 424 -2.28 -14.96 25.67
CA THR A 424 -3.15 -15.60 26.69
C THR A 424 -2.39 -16.65 27.45
N VAL A 425 -1.34 -16.28 28.15
CA VAL A 425 -0.56 -17.25 28.93
C VAL A 425 -0.93 -17.16 30.40
N THR A 426 -1.23 -18.28 30.99
CA THR A 426 -1.45 -18.38 32.43
C THR A 426 -0.57 -19.41 33.11
N GLU A 427 -0.09 -20.39 32.38
CA GLU A 427 0.71 -21.47 32.93
C GLU A 427 1.88 -21.80 32.02
N LYS A 428 2.95 -22.31 32.60
CA LYS A 428 4.12 -22.82 31.88
C LYS A 428 4.10 -24.31 31.88
N MET A 429 4.48 -24.92 30.79
CA MET A 429 4.56 -26.35 30.58
C MET A 429 5.95 -26.73 30.09
N MET A 430 6.48 -27.80 30.60
CA MET A 430 7.74 -28.37 30.13
C MET A 430 7.47 -29.40 29.04
N ILE A 431 8.08 -29.23 27.87
CA ILE A 431 8.06 -30.16 26.75
C ILE A 431 9.50 -30.36 26.30
N ASP A 432 10.00 -31.60 26.31
CA ASP A 432 11.37 -31.94 25.91
C ASP A 432 12.44 -31.07 26.58
N GLY A 433 12.23 -30.74 27.87
CA GLY A 433 13.15 -29.90 28.65
C GLY A 433 13.10 -28.40 28.34
N LYS A 434 12.18 -27.95 27.50
CA LYS A 434 11.92 -26.54 27.25
C LYS A 434 10.60 -26.10 27.87
N GLU A 435 10.58 -24.85 28.37
CA GLU A 435 9.39 -24.22 28.92
C GLU A 435 8.53 -23.64 27.79
N TYR A 436 7.26 -24.04 27.75
CA TYR A 436 6.25 -23.48 26.81
C TYR A 436 5.10 -22.90 27.60
N PRO A 437 4.51 -21.78 27.13
CA PRO A 437 3.30 -21.25 27.74
C PRO A 437 2.10 -22.17 27.46
N PHE A 438 1.29 -22.36 28.50
CA PHE A 438 0.09 -23.16 28.44
C PHE A 438 -1.14 -22.25 28.43
N TYR A 439 -2.01 -22.43 27.46
CA TYR A 439 -3.20 -21.61 27.33
C TYR A 439 -4.31 -22.05 28.27
N PRO A 440 -4.97 -21.10 28.96
CA PRO A 440 -6.13 -21.41 29.76
C PRO A 440 -7.26 -21.96 28.89
N LYS A 441 -8.11 -22.78 29.46
CA LYS A 441 -9.40 -23.11 28.86
C LYS A 441 -10.21 -21.85 28.71
N VAL A 442 -10.35 -21.34 27.49
CA VAL A 442 -11.34 -20.30 27.19
C VAL A 442 -12.65 -21.01 26.92
N GLU A 443 -13.69 -20.67 27.70
CA GLU A 443 -15.03 -21.19 27.45
C GLU A 443 -15.50 -20.72 26.07
N VAL A 444 -15.84 -21.67 25.22
CA VAL A 444 -16.41 -21.40 23.90
C VAL A 444 -17.64 -20.50 24.05
N GLY A 445 -17.66 -19.39 23.37
CA GLY A 445 -18.78 -18.42 23.41
C GLY A 445 -18.57 -17.17 24.26
N LYS A 446 -17.49 -17.07 25.06
CA LYS A 446 -17.08 -15.78 25.63
C LYS A 446 -16.14 -15.09 24.67
N SER A 447 -16.33 -13.78 24.42
CA SER A 447 -15.57 -12.95 23.50
C SER A 447 -14.07 -13.23 23.56
N SER A 448 -13.61 -14.15 22.72
CA SER A 448 -12.20 -14.54 22.60
C SER A 448 -11.35 -13.45 21.95
N ALA A 449 -11.98 -12.44 21.33
CA ALA A 449 -11.29 -11.32 20.70
C ALA A 449 -10.39 -10.53 21.67
N ASN A 450 -10.76 -10.47 22.97
CA ASN A 450 -9.94 -9.81 23.99
C ASN A 450 -8.81 -10.71 24.54
N ALA A 451 -8.79 -11.99 24.17
CA ALA A 451 -7.77 -12.93 24.59
C ALA A 451 -6.48 -12.83 23.76
N PHE A 452 -6.54 -12.19 22.61
CA PHE A 452 -5.42 -12.06 21.70
C PHE A 452 -5.09 -10.61 21.41
N LYS A 453 -3.84 -10.21 21.66
CA LYS A 453 -3.31 -8.90 21.31
C LYS A 453 -2.39 -9.06 20.10
N GLU A 454 -2.85 -8.64 18.94
CA GLU A 454 -2.12 -8.70 17.67
C GLU A 454 -1.18 -7.48 17.51
N VAL A 455 -0.29 -7.28 18.48
CA VAL A 455 0.62 -6.13 18.54
C VAL A 455 2.06 -6.58 18.74
N LEU A 456 2.99 -5.79 18.21
CA LEU A 456 4.41 -5.99 18.41
C LEU A 456 4.83 -5.34 19.72
N THR A 457 5.55 -6.06 20.57
CA THR A 457 6.20 -5.43 21.72
C THR A 457 7.63 -5.05 21.38
N LEU A 458 8.01 -3.84 21.71
CA LEU A 458 9.33 -3.29 21.41
C LEU A 458 9.89 -2.56 22.62
N SER A 459 11.17 -2.77 22.90
CA SER A 459 11.87 -2.03 23.96
C SER A 459 11.87 -0.52 23.65
N ASN A 460 11.64 0.29 24.69
CA ASN A 460 11.65 1.76 24.62
C ASN A 460 12.95 2.33 24.02
N CYS A 461 14.06 1.64 24.18
CA CYS A 461 15.35 2.06 23.64
C CYS A 461 15.34 2.13 22.10
N TYR A 462 14.68 1.15 21.46
CA TYR A 462 14.56 1.14 20.00
C TYR A 462 13.50 2.11 19.48
N LEU A 463 12.44 2.32 20.25
CA LEU A 463 11.38 3.23 19.85
C LEU A 463 11.89 4.63 19.54
N LYS A 464 12.75 5.18 20.42
CA LYS A 464 13.36 6.48 20.23
C LYS A 464 14.26 6.55 18.99
N ALA A 465 15.03 5.50 18.74
CA ALA A 465 15.92 5.42 17.58
C ALA A 465 15.13 5.29 16.25
N LEU A 466 13.98 4.62 16.28
CA LEU A 466 13.05 4.55 15.16
C LEU A 466 12.25 5.86 14.94
N GLY A 467 12.42 6.87 15.81
CA GLY A 467 11.61 8.09 15.80
C GLY A 467 10.12 7.78 16.01
N GLY A 468 9.83 6.76 16.80
CA GLY A 468 8.48 6.27 17.07
C GLY A 468 7.90 6.84 18.35
N ASP A 469 6.60 6.71 18.47
CA ASP A 469 5.78 6.95 19.65
C ASP A 469 4.70 5.85 19.72
N TYR A 470 4.04 5.73 20.86
CA TYR A 470 3.01 4.70 21.07
C TYR A 470 1.59 5.17 20.71
N ASP A 471 1.45 6.17 19.85
CA ASP A 471 0.17 6.73 19.39
C ASP A 471 -0.51 5.93 18.27
N GLY A 472 -0.22 4.63 18.17
CA GLY A 472 -0.63 3.77 17.07
C GLY A 472 0.38 3.71 15.92
N GLY A 473 1.64 4.05 16.18
CA GLY A 473 2.74 3.91 15.23
C GLY A 473 2.84 2.50 14.68
N ILE A 474 3.02 2.38 13.36
CA ILE A 474 3.06 1.09 12.66
C ILE A 474 4.49 0.82 12.22
N CYS A 475 5.08 -0.28 12.68
CA CYS A 475 6.32 -0.81 12.16
C CYS A 475 6.08 -1.79 11.01
N ARG A 476 6.98 -1.77 10.04
CA ARG A 476 7.09 -2.81 9.02
C ARG A 476 8.28 -3.70 9.36
N HIS A 477 8.06 -5.00 9.25
CA HIS A 477 9.11 -5.99 9.35
C HIS A 477 9.52 -6.43 7.97
N VAL A 478 10.81 -6.61 7.79
CA VAL A 478 11.39 -7.33 6.66
C VAL A 478 12.21 -8.44 7.29
N ALA A 479 11.82 -9.67 7.02
CA ALA A 479 12.53 -10.86 7.49
C ALA A 479 13.83 -11.06 6.71
#